data_c5742c38af39a0e6cdcf223d945b2332
#
_entry.id   c5742c38af39a0e6cdcf223d945b2332
#
_cell.length_a   1.000
_cell.length_b   1.000
_cell.length_c   1.000
_cell.angle_alpha   90.00
_cell.angle_beta   90.00
_cell.angle_gamma   90.00
#
_symmetry.space_group_name_H-M   'P 1'
#
loop_
_entity.id
_entity.type
_entity.pdbx_description
1 polymer ?
#
loop_
_entity_poly.entity_id
_entity_poly.type
_entity_poly.pdbx_seq_one_letter_code
_entity_poly.pdbx_strand_id
1 'polypeptide(L)'
;MNIFKKQKDAPESQEQAQSMKEAHASSPPRMRRRHWGTDWYRTQFRRAMKLALALTVALCASLGFAAILLLNQPKPQYFAATPDLRLAPMVPLDQPLLTQSGLLTWVSDTITGAMSLNFLEWREKLESIRPHFDDAAYKSFLASLQSSGVLDMIRDKRLSASAVATRAPVIIASGLVGGKATWKVEFPLIVSYESSQGVENTQKLLATVLVCRASTAKTPRGVVIQQVVLKRDA
;
A
#
# COMPACT_ATOMS: atom_id res chain seq x y z
N MET A 1 -100.21 27.51 73.17
CA MET A 1 -101.12 26.41 73.65
C MET A 1 -101.08 25.30 72.60
N ASN A 2 -100.78 24.12 73.05
CA ASN A 2 -100.78 22.80 72.39
C ASN A 2 -99.65 22.49 71.41
N ILE A 3 -98.61 21.77 71.80
CA ILE A 3 -98.43 20.43 72.41
C ILE A 3 -99.06 19.34 71.57
N PHE A 4 -98.22 18.31 71.22
CA PHE A 4 -98.49 16.97 70.64
C PHE A 4 -98.72 16.86 69.12
N LYS A 5 -97.65 16.44 68.43
CA LYS A 5 -97.61 15.05 67.88
C LYS A 5 -96.24 14.72 67.40
N LYS A 6 -95.52 14.12 68.28
CA LYS A 6 -94.25 13.41 68.06
C LYS A 6 -94.51 11.93 68.05
N GLN A 7 -93.91 11.26 67.18
CA GLN A 7 -93.66 9.85 67.26
C GLN A 7 -94.54 8.88 66.50
N LYS A 8 -94.19 8.62 65.21
CA LYS A 8 -94.39 7.30 64.64
C LYS A 8 -93.74 7.09 63.23
N ASP A 9 -92.44 7.39 63.07
CA ASP A 9 -91.79 7.02 61.80
C ASP A 9 -90.29 6.61 62.02
N ALA A 10 -90.00 6.00 63.14
CA ALA A 10 -88.65 5.60 63.49
C ALA A 10 -88.22 4.15 63.24
N PRO A 11 -89.05 3.16 62.98
CA PRO A 11 -88.55 1.81 62.74
C PRO A 11 -88.23 1.48 61.25
N GLU A 12 -89.00 2.07 60.27
CA GLU A 12 -88.84 1.68 58.86
C GLU A 12 -87.56 2.19 58.22
N SER A 13 -87.05 3.33 58.62
CA SER A 13 -85.77 3.85 58.07
C SER A 13 -84.49 3.14 58.51
N GLN A 14 -84.54 2.45 59.73
CA GLN A 14 -83.40 1.67 60.18
C GLN A 14 -83.35 0.29 59.57
N GLU A 15 -84.57 -0.31 59.29
CA GLU A 15 -84.63 -1.62 58.62
C GLU A 15 -84.23 -1.49 57.11
N GLN A 16 -84.59 -0.42 56.44
CA GLN A 16 -84.12 -0.14 55.07
C GLN A 16 -82.64 0.15 55.02
N ALA A 17 -82.05 0.82 56.02
CA ALA A 17 -80.67 1.10 56.10
C ALA A 17 -79.84 -0.16 56.45
N GLN A 18 -80.40 -1.10 57.21
CA GLN A 18 -79.76 -2.40 57.47
C GLN A 18 -79.85 -3.33 56.27
N SER A 19 -80.97 -3.39 55.57
CA SER A 19 -81.12 -4.22 54.35
C SER A 19 -80.27 -3.70 53.21
N MET A 20 -80.02 -2.39 53.08
CA MET A 20 -79.06 -1.85 52.13
C MET A 20 -77.60 -2.12 52.50
N LYS A 21 -77.27 -2.19 53.80
CA LYS A 21 -75.93 -2.56 54.26
C LYS A 21 -75.65 -4.07 54.05
N GLU A 22 -76.66 -4.91 54.24
CA GLU A 22 -76.52 -6.35 53.99
C GLU A 22 -76.46 -6.67 52.51
N ALA A 23 -77.27 -5.96 51.67
CA ALA A 23 -77.17 -6.07 50.20
C ALA A 23 -75.78 -5.61 49.65
N HIS A 24 -75.15 -4.65 50.34
CA HIS A 24 -73.84 -4.17 49.91
C HIS A 24 -72.70 -5.09 50.43
N ALA A 25 -72.95 -5.86 51.51
CA ALA A 25 -72.01 -6.81 52.07
C ALA A 25 -72.01 -8.18 51.35
N SER A 26 -73.09 -8.48 50.58
CA SER A 26 -73.22 -9.73 49.82
C SER A 26 -72.75 -9.65 48.33
N SER A 27 -72.19 -8.53 47.92
CA SER A 27 -71.58 -8.46 46.58
C SER A 27 -70.31 -9.33 46.58
N PRO A 28 -70.22 -10.33 45.71
CA PRO A 28 -69.04 -11.16 45.63
C PRO A 28 -67.84 -10.29 45.29
N PRO A 29 -66.66 -10.54 45.86
CA PRO A 29 -65.48 -9.78 45.56
C PRO A 29 -65.25 -9.86 44.04
N ARG A 30 -65.29 -8.71 43.34
CA ARG A 30 -64.92 -8.63 41.94
C ARG A 30 -63.53 -9.19 41.84
N MET A 31 -63.42 -10.45 41.39
CA MET A 31 -62.12 -11.06 41.02
C MET A 31 -61.50 -10.14 39.97
N ARG A 32 -60.62 -9.29 40.41
CA ARG A 32 -59.71 -8.54 39.59
C ARG A 32 -58.88 -9.58 38.83
N ARG A 33 -59.33 -9.98 37.65
CA ARG A 33 -58.52 -10.80 36.74
C ARG A 33 -57.20 -10.04 36.55
N ARG A 34 -56.25 -10.42 37.36
CA ARG A 34 -54.86 -9.98 37.22
C ARG A 34 -54.37 -10.49 35.86
N HIS A 35 -54.35 -9.65 34.83
CA HIS A 35 -53.70 -9.91 33.54
C HIS A 35 -52.17 -9.94 33.76
N TRP A 36 -51.73 -10.89 34.52
CA TRP A 36 -50.30 -11.04 34.84
C TRP A 36 -49.49 -11.67 33.72
N GLY A 37 -50.13 -12.11 32.62
CA GLY A 37 -49.45 -12.80 31.52
C GLY A 37 -48.89 -11.91 30.40
N THR A 38 -49.62 -10.84 30.08
CA THR A 38 -49.29 -10.07 28.87
C THR A 38 -48.30 -8.96 29.08
N ASP A 39 -48.27 -8.31 30.25
CA ASP A 39 -47.37 -7.20 30.55
C ASP A 39 -45.97 -7.71 30.89
N TRP A 40 -45.86 -8.87 31.55
CA TRP A 40 -44.60 -9.52 31.84
C TRP A 40 -43.89 -9.96 30.54
N TYR A 41 -44.62 -10.59 29.61
CA TYR A 41 -44.09 -10.96 28.28
C TYR A 41 -43.64 -9.75 27.46
N ARG A 42 -44.39 -8.66 27.46
CA ARG A 42 -44.06 -7.43 26.77
C ARG A 42 -42.78 -6.76 27.29
N THR A 43 -42.57 -6.77 28.61
CA THR A 43 -41.36 -6.19 29.21
C THR A 43 -40.13 -7.07 28.97
N GLN A 44 -40.26 -8.40 29.04
CA GLN A 44 -39.19 -9.35 28.76
C GLN A 44 -38.83 -9.32 27.25
N PHE A 45 -39.84 -9.27 26.36
CA PHE A 45 -39.62 -9.19 24.92
C PHE A 45 -38.90 -7.89 24.53
N ARG A 46 -39.26 -6.76 25.11
CA ARG A 46 -38.58 -5.49 24.89
C ARG A 46 -37.12 -5.52 25.40
N ARG A 47 -36.85 -6.19 26.51
CA ARG A 47 -35.50 -6.36 27.04
C ARG A 47 -34.67 -7.28 26.12
N ALA A 48 -35.23 -8.41 25.72
CA ALA A 48 -34.58 -9.33 24.79
C ALA A 48 -34.29 -8.67 23.43
N MET A 49 -35.25 -7.88 22.91
CA MET A 49 -35.06 -7.14 21.64
C MET A 49 -33.99 -6.05 21.74
N LYS A 50 -33.91 -5.34 22.87
CA LYS A 50 -32.81 -4.36 23.11
C LYS A 50 -31.46 -5.04 23.22
N LEU A 51 -31.40 -6.20 23.89
CA LEU A 51 -30.16 -7.00 23.99
C LEU A 51 -29.74 -7.55 22.62
N ALA A 52 -30.68 -8.07 21.83
CA ALA A 52 -30.41 -8.55 20.49
C ALA A 52 -29.89 -7.40 19.58
N LEU A 53 -30.54 -6.23 19.65
CA LEU A 53 -30.09 -5.04 18.91
C LEU A 53 -28.70 -4.59 19.35
N ALA A 54 -28.42 -4.56 20.65
CA ALA A 54 -27.09 -4.20 21.16
C ALA A 54 -26.01 -5.19 20.72
N LEU A 55 -26.35 -6.50 20.69
CA LEU A 55 -25.43 -7.54 20.25
C LEU A 55 -25.13 -7.45 18.75
N THR A 56 -26.15 -7.16 17.91
CA THR A 56 -25.95 -6.96 16.47
C THR A 56 -25.11 -5.73 16.18
N VAL A 57 -25.34 -4.61 16.89
CA VAL A 57 -24.51 -3.39 16.74
C VAL A 57 -23.07 -3.68 17.18
N ALA A 58 -22.85 -4.38 18.30
CA ALA A 58 -21.52 -4.76 18.76
C ALA A 58 -20.81 -5.67 17.75
N LEU A 59 -21.54 -6.63 17.14
CA LEU A 59 -20.99 -7.52 16.11
C LEU A 59 -20.58 -6.74 14.86
N CYS A 60 -21.44 -5.84 14.39
CA CYS A 60 -21.13 -4.99 13.23
C CYS A 60 -19.92 -4.07 13.51
N ALA A 61 -19.84 -3.49 14.72
CA ALA A 61 -18.70 -2.67 15.12
C ALA A 61 -17.40 -3.49 15.19
N SER A 62 -17.46 -4.72 15.72
CA SER A 62 -16.33 -5.65 15.77
C SER A 62 -15.84 -6.05 14.37
N LEU A 63 -16.76 -6.38 13.46
CA LEU A 63 -16.44 -6.71 12.07
C LEU A 63 -15.85 -5.50 11.32
N GLY A 64 -16.41 -4.32 11.53
CA GLY A 64 -15.89 -3.07 10.96
C GLY A 64 -14.47 -2.76 11.46
N PHE A 65 -14.23 -2.94 12.76
CA PHE A 65 -12.91 -2.75 13.34
C PHE A 65 -11.89 -3.77 12.82
N ALA A 66 -12.30 -5.05 12.70
CA ALA A 66 -11.45 -6.09 12.12
C ALA A 66 -11.11 -5.79 10.64
N ALA A 67 -12.07 -5.31 9.86
CA ALA A 67 -11.84 -4.90 8.48
C ALA A 67 -10.85 -3.73 8.37
N ILE A 68 -10.97 -2.72 9.25
CA ILE A 68 -10.02 -1.59 9.30
C ILE A 68 -8.61 -2.07 9.65
N LEU A 69 -8.48 -3.01 10.61
CA LEU A 69 -7.20 -3.60 10.98
C LEU A 69 -6.56 -4.39 9.80
N LEU A 70 -7.36 -5.15 9.05
CA LEU A 70 -6.89 -5.89 7.88
C LEU A 70 -6.45 -4.98 6.74
N LEU A 71 -7.16 -3.87 6.53
CA LEU A 71 -6.81 -2.88 5.49
C LEU A 71 -5.60 -2.03 5.88
N ASN A 72 -5.39 -1.81 7.18
CA ASN A 72 -4.30 -0.99 7.72
C ASN A 72 -3.13 -1.83 8.27
N GLN A 73 -2.94 -3.06 7.79
CA GLN A 73 -1.81 -3.87 8.23
C GLN A 73 -0.50 -3.15 7.93
N PRO A 74 0.36 -2.92 8.93
CA PRO A 74 1.69 -2.36 8.70
C PRO A 74 2.46 -3.30 7.78
N LYS A 75 3.11 -2.74 6.76
CA LYS A 75 3.90 -3.53 5.81
C LYS A 75 4.94 -4.34 6.59
N PRO A 76 5.10 -5.64 6.31
CA PRO A 76 6.07 -6.49 6.99
C PRO A 76 7.48 -5.89 6.80
N GLN A 77 8.16 -5.62 7.90
CA GLN A 77 9.54 -5.17 7.89
C GLN A 77 10.44 -6.41 7.95
N TYR A 78 11.25 -6.60 6.92
CA TYR A 78 12.22 -7.67 6.87
C TYR A 78 13.56 -7.16 7.42
N PHE A 79 14.19 -7.94 8.29
CA PHE A 79 15.53 -7.66 8.80
C PHE A 79 16.49 -8.71 8.24
N ALA A 80 17.61 -8.28 7.69
CA ALA A 80 18.71 -9.17 7.36
C ALA A 80 19.72 -9.15 8.50
N ALA A 81 20.15 -10.32 8.95
CA ALA A 81 21.31 -10.43 9.81
C ALA A 81 22.56 -10.31 8.92
N THR A 82 23.38 -9.31 9.19
CA THR A 82 24.73 -9.23 8.62
C THR A 82 25.67 -10.22 9.33
N PRO A 83 26.78 -10.62 8.73
CA PRO A 83 27.74 -11.51 9.37
C PRO A 83 28.18 -11.04 10.76
N ASP A 84 28.14 -9.74 11.02
CA ASP A 84 28.47 -9.12 12.30
C ASP A 84 27.31 -9.12 13.31
N LEU A 85 26.23 -9.93 13.09
CA LEU A 85 25.05 -10.04 13.95
C LEU A 85 24.28 -8.70 14.15
N ARG A 86 24.50 -7.70 13.30
CA ARG A 86 23.73 -6.47 13.32
C ARG A 86 22.46 -6.63 12.48
N LEU A 87 21.31 -6.30 13.08
CA LEU A 87 20.03 -6.25 12.37
C LEU A 87 19.99 -4.98 11.52
N ALA A 88 20.14 -5.14 10.21
CA ALA A 88 19.94 -4.04 9.26
C ALA A 88 18.51 -4.09 8.73
N PRO A 89 17.74 -3.00 8.79
CA PRO A 89 16.42 -2.96 8.18
C PRO A 89 16.54 -3.11 6.67
N MET A 90 15.89 -4.13 6.10
CA MET A 90 15.79 -4.28 4.65
C MET A 90 14.70 -3.33 4.13
N VAL A 91 15.08 -2.41 3.26
CA VAL A 91 14.12 -1.57 2.55
C VAL A 91 13.37 -2.45 1.55
N PRO A 92 12.02 -2.50 1.59
CA PRO A 92 11.22 -3.27 0.64
C PRO A 92 11.51 -2.89 -0.82
N LEU A 93 11.31 -3.83 -1.75
CA LEU A 93 11.59 -3.62 -3.17
C LEU A 93 10.62 -2.64 -3.86
N ASP A 94 9.50 -2.34 -3.24
CA ASP A 94 8.53 -1.34 -3.69
C ASP A 94 8.95 0.10 -3.35
N GLN A 95 9.98 0.28 -2.52
CA GLN A 95 10.47 1.59 -2.10
C GLN A 95 11.83 1.91 -2.70
N PRO A 96 12.07 3.17 -3.12
CA PRO A 96 13.37 3.59 -3.59
C PRO A 96 14.39 3.57 -2.45
N LEU A 97 15.58 3.01 -2.69
CA LEU A 97 16.69 3.05 -1.75
C LEU A 97 17.56 4.31 -1.97
N LEU A 98 17.70 4.70 -3.24
CA LEU A 98 18.46 5.88 -3.62
C LEU A 98 17.57 7.10 -3.67
N THR A 99 18.14 8.27 -3.37
CA THR A 99 17.50 9.55 -3.71
C THR A 99 17.38 9.67 -5.22
N GLN A 100 16.42 10.47 -5.69
CA GLN A 100 16.23 10.68 -7.13
C GLN A 100 17.49 11.18 -7.82
N SER A 101 18.19 12.14 -7.23
CA SER A 101 19.47 12.64 -7.74
C SER A 101 20.56 11.56 -7.76
N GLY A 102 20.66 10.76 -6.68
CA GLY A 102 21.62 9.66 -6.62
C GLY A 102 21.35 8.58 -7.67
N LEU A 103 20.08 8.27 -7.97
CA LEU A 103 19.70 7.35 -9.03
C LEU A 103 20.12 7.90 -10.41
N LEU A 104 19.82 9.15 -10.69
CA LEU A 104 20.13 9.79 -11.97
C LEU A 104 21.64 9.87 -12.22
N THR A 105 22.41 10.29 -11.21
CA THR A 105 23.88 10.31 -11.30
C THR A 105 24.42 8.92 -11.56
N TRP A 106 23.96 7.90 -10.80
CA TRP A 106 24.43 6.54 -10.98
C TRP A 106 24.11 5.98 -12.38
N VAL A 107 22.92 6.25 -12.93
CA VAL A 107 22.55 5.83 -14.29
C VAL A 107 23.46 6.48 -15.32
N SER A 108 23.65 7.80 -15.22
CA SER A 108 24.53 8.54 -16.12
C SER A 108 25.96 7.98 -16.10
N ASP A 109 26.55 7.84 -14.91
CA ASP A 109 27.93 7.34 -14.74
C ASP A 109 28.09 5.91 -15.26
N THR A 110 27.09 5.05 -14.98
CA THR A 110 27.11 3.65 -15.44
C THR A 110 27.07 3.55 -16.96
N ILE A 111 26.16 4.30 -17.60
CA ILE A 111 26.02 4.24 -19.07
C ILE A 111 27.17 4.92 -19.79
N THR A 112 27.61 6.08 -19.33
CA THR A 112 28.80 6.75 -19.92
C THR A 112 30.06 5.88 -19.73
N GLY A 113 30.22 5.25 -18.55
CA GLY A 113 31.30 4.28 -18.31
C GLY A 113 31.21 3.05 -19.21
N ALA A 114 29.98 2.53 -19.46
CA ALA A 114 29.75 1.38 -20.34
C ALA A 114 30.06 1.67 -21.82
N MET A 115 29.88 2.94 -22.24
CA MET A 115 30.15 3.40 -23.61
C MET A 115 31.58 3.94 -23.78
N SER A 116 32.32 4.12 -22.70
CA SER A 116 33.74 4.56 -22.73
C SER A 116 34.62 3.33 -22.75
N LEU A 117 35.00 2.89 -23.95
CA LEU A 117 35.76 1.66 -24.21
C LEU A 117 37.07 1.95 -24.88
N ASN A 118 38.13 1.31 -24.41
CA ASN A 118 39.46 1.35 -25.03
C ASN A 118 39.77 0.02 -25.73
N PHE A 119 40.43 0.05 -26.89
CA PHE A 119 40.80 -1.15 -27.65
C PHE A 119 41.63 -2.16 -26.89
N LEU A 120 42.36 -1.76 -25.83
CA LEU A 120 43.16 -2.64 -24.99
C LEU A 120 42.33 -3.31 -23.90
N GLU A 121 41.42 -2.58 -23.27
CA GLU A 121 40.79 -2.97 -21.99
C GLU A 121 39.27 -3.15 -22.09
N TRP A 122 38.69 -3.14 -23.31
CA TRP A 122 37.24 -3.17 -23.47
C TRP A 122 36.54 -4.37 -22.80
N ARG A 123 37.22 -5.55 -22.78
CA ARG A 123 36.69 -6.77 -22.16
C ARG A 123 36.57 -6.61 -20.64
N GLU A 124 37.67 -6.17 -20.01
CA GLU A 124 37.73 -5.94 -18.57
C GLU A 124 36.73 -4.86 -18.16
N LYS A 125 36.62 -3.79 -18.94
CA LYS A 125 35.66 -2.72 -18.72
C LYS A 125 34.23 -3.23 -18.81
N LEU A 126 33.89 -4.06 -19.79
CA LEU A 126 32.55 -4.65 -19.91
C LEU A 126 32.23 -5.60 -18.75
N GLU A 127 33.21 -6.42 -18.30
CA GLU A 127 33.00 -7.26 -17.10
C GLU A 127 32.84 -6.42 -15.83
N SER A 128 33.55 -5.32 -15.68
CA SER A 128 33.42 -4.45 -14.49
C SER A 128 32.03 -3.80 -14.33
N ILE A 129 31.33 -3.58 -15.42
CA ILE A 129 29.96 -3.01 -15.39
C ILE A 129 28.87 -4.08 -15.23
N ARG A 130 29.17 -5.36 -15.44
CA ARG A 130 28.22 -6.46 -15.37
C ARG A 130 27.38 -6.47 -14.09
N PRO A 131 27.95 -6.20 -12.89
CA PRO A 131 27.14 -6.18 -11.65
C PRO A 131 26.03 -5.10 -11.62
N HIS A 132 26.09 -4.12 -12.51
CA HIS A 132 25.09 -3.05 -12.62
C HIS A 132 23.92 -3.42 -13.51
N PHE A 133 24.01 -4.53 -14.26
CA PHE A 133 22.99 -4.99 -15.19
C PHE A 133 22.33 -6.26 -14.69
N ASP A 134 21.06 -6.45 -15.06
CA ASP A 134 20.45 -7.77 -15.00
C ASP A 134 21.06 -8.68 -16.08
N ASP A 135 21.12 -9.99 -15.85
CA ASP A 135 21.78 -10.94 -16.75
C ASP A 135 21.22 -10.90 -18.20
N ALA A 136 19.90 -10.75 -18.33
CA ALA A 136 19.25 -10.62 -19.63
C ALA A 136 19.58 -9.29 -20.31
N ALA A 137 19.59 -8.20 -19.54
CA ALA A 137 19.93 -6.86 -20.01
C ALA A 137 21.39 -6.77 -20.47
N TYR A 138 22.28 -7.37 -19.71
CA TYR A 138 23.72 -7.40 -20.05
C TYR A 138 23.96 -8.13 -21.38
N LYS A 139 23.35 -9.32 -21.56
CA LYS A 139 23.44 -10.09 -22.82
C LYS A 139 22.89 -9.29 -24.01
N SER A 140 21.73 -8.64 -23.81
CA SER A 140 21.11 -7.80 -24.84
C SER A 140 21.98 -6.58 -25.19
N PHE A 141 22.58 -5.94 -24.18
CA PHE A 141 23.51 -4.82 -24.39
C PHE A 141 24.76 -5.24 -25.17
N LEU A 142 25.39 -6.37 -24.81
CA LEU A 142 26.53 -6.90 -25.55
C LEU A 142 26.16 -7.27 -27.00
N ALA A 143 25.04 -7.94 -27.23
CA ALA A 143 24.55 -8.27 -28.55
C ALA A 143 24.31 -6.99 -29.40
N SER A 144 23.79 -5.93 -28.78
CA SER A 144 23.58 -4.63 -29.43
C SER A 144 24.92 -3.97 -29.81
N LEU A 145 25.93 -4.01 -28.96
CA LEU A 145 27.28 -3.51 -29.26
C LEU A 145 27.95 -4.30 -30.39
N GLN A 146 27.78 -5.60 -30.41
CA GLN A 146 28.30 -6.45 -31.50
C GLN A 146 27.59 -6.19 -32.81
N SER A 147 26.25 -6.19 -32.83
CA SER A 147 25.46 -5.98 -34.05
C SER A 147 25.62 -4.58 -34.62
N SER A 148 25.94 -3.58 -33.83
CA SER A 148 26.25 -2.24 -34.30
C SER A 148 27.66 -2.09 -34.91
N GLY A 149 28.51 -3.09 -34.82
CA GLY A 149 29.90 -3.08 -35.30
C GLY A 149 30.84 -2.16 -34.51
N VAL A 150 30.37 -1.59 -33.39
CA VAL A 150 31.17 -0.66 -32.56
C VAL A 150 32.41 -1.34 -32.00
N LEU A 151 32.26 -2.59 -31.52
CA LEU A 151 33.38 -3.35 -30.92
C LEU A 151 34.43 -3.69 -31.97
N ASP A 152 34.01 -4.06 -33.20
CA ASP A 152 34.92 -4.36 -34.30
C ASP A 152 35.63 -3.10 -34.75
N MET A 153 34.94 -1.97 -34.85
CA MET A 153 35.54 -0.69 -35.19
C MET A 153 36.57 -0.26 -34.17
N ILE A 154 36.29 -0.37 -32.88
CA ILE A 154 37.23 -0.03 -31.79
C ILE A 154 38.46 -0.90 -31.85
N ARG A 155 38.30 -2.22 -32.07
CA ARG A 155 39.43 -3.17 -32.15
C ARG A 155 40.28 -2.97 -33.40
N ASP A 156 39.65 -2.92 -34.56
CA ASP A 156 40.36 -2.96 -35.83
C ASP A 156 41.08 -1.63 -36.12
N LYS A 157 40.47 -0.51 -35.73
CA LYS A 157 41.08 0.82 -35.86
C LYS A 157 41.86 1.28 -34.63
N ARG A 158 41.96 0.44 -33.57
CA ARG A 158 42.62 0.77 -32.31
C ARG A 158 42.14 2.08 -31.70
N LEU A 159 40.81 2.26 -31.65
CA LEU A 159 40.17 3.47 -31.15
C LEU A 159 39.99 3.42 -29.65
N SER A 160 39.91 4.60 -29.06
CA SER A 160 39.34 4.83 -27.72
C SER A 160 38.02 5.54 -27.88
N ALA A 161 36.95 4.96 -27.31
CA ALA A 161 35.65 5.59 -27.26
C ALA A 161 35.48 6.30 -25.91
N SER A 162 35.13 7.56 -25.93
CA SER A 162 34.79 8.38 -24.76
C SER A 162 33.35 8.84 -24.84
N ALA A 163 32.55 8.55 -23.82
CA ALA A 163 31.15 8.93 -23.74
C ALA A 163 30.91 9.99 -22.67
N VAL A 164 30.21 11.05 -23.00
CA VAL A 164 29.88 12.13 -22.07
C VAL A 164 28.41 12.50 -22.21
N ALA A 165 27.71 12.61 -21.09
CA ALA A 165 26.34 13.10 -21.05
C ALA A 165 26.33 14.60 -21.36
N THR A 166 25.52 15.04 -22.35
CA THR A 166 25.42 16.44 -22.74
C THR A 166 24.42 17.25 -21.96
N ARG A 167 23.45 16.57 -21.35
CA ARG A 167 22.45 17.17 -20.47
C ARG A 167 22.19 16.22 -19.26
N ALA A 168 21.63 16.79 -18.19
CA ALA A 168 21.25 16.02 -17.02
C ALA A 168 20.20 14.96 -17.38
N PRO A 169 20.34 13.73 -16.83
CA PRO A 169 19.34 12.67 -17.02
C PRO A 169 18.01 13.05 -16.37
N VAL A 170 16.91 12.62 -16.99
CA VAL A 170 15.53 12.89 -16.55
C VAL A 170 14.76 11.60 -16.43
N ILE A 171 13.98 11.47 -15.36
CA ILE A 171 13.01 10.37 -15.21
C ILE A 171 11.77 10.73 -16.04
N ILE A 172 11.51 9.97 -17.11
CA ILE A 172 10.33 10.15 -17.97
C ILE A 172 9.13 9.31 -17.51
N ALA A 173 9.36 8.24 -16.77
CA ALA A 173 8.30 7.44 -16.16
C ALA A 173 8.82 6.73 -14.90
N SER A 174 7.95 6.54 -13.94
CA SER A 174 8.22 5.72 -12.74
C SER A 174 6.96 4.97 -12.33
N GLY A 175 7.14 3.76 -11.78
CA GLY A 175 6.01 2.93 -11.35
C GLY A 175 6.47 1.63 -10.72
N LEU A 176 5.51 0.74 -10.44
CA LEU A 176 5.75 -0.59 -9.93
C LEU A 176 5.57 -1.60 -11.07
N VAL A 177 6.60 -2.38 -11.38
CA VAL A 177 6.55 -3.47 -12.35
C VAL A 177 6.92 -4.77 -11.61
N GLY A 178 5.99 -5.73 -11.60
CA GLY A 178 6.20 -6.98 -10.86
C GLY A 178 6.48 -6.78 -9.35
N GLY A 179 5.86 -5.76 -8.72
CA GLY A 179 6.05 -5.43 -7.31
C GLY A 179 7.40 -4.74 -6.99
N LYS A 180 8.17 -4.34 -8.01
CA LYS A 180 9.45 -3.65 -7.85
C LYS A 180 9.34 -2.22 -8.38
N ALA A 181 9.89 -1.26 -7.63
CA ALA A 181 10.00 0.10 -8.10
C ALA A 181 10.90 0.16 -9.35
N THR A 182 10.41 0.79 -10.41
CA THR A 182 11.04 0.85 -11.72
C THR A 182 11.00 2.28 -12.24
N TRP A 183 12.09 2.71 -12.84
CA TRP A 183 12.24 4.06 -13.41
C TRP A 183 12.73 3.96 -14.85
N LYS A 184 12.15 4.78 -15.72
CA LYS A 184 12.62 4.99 -17.07
C LYS A 184 13.34 6.33 -17.13
N VAL A 185 14.63 6.28 -17.38
CA VAL A 185 15.52 7.46 -17.41
C VAL A 185 15.95 7.72 -18.84
N GLU A 186 15.97 8.97 -19.23
CA GLU A 186 16.41 9.39 -20.56
C GLU A 186 17.41 10.54 -20.47
N PHE A 187 18.46 10.47 -21.26
CA PHE A 187 19.42 11.56 -21.39
C PHE A 187 20.23 11.46 -22.70
N PRO A 188 20.59 12.59 -23.29
CA PRO A 188 21.47 12.63 -24.47
C PRO A 188 22.93 12.48 -24.03
N LEU A 189 23.69 11.76 -24.86
CA LEU A 189 25.13 11.59 -24.70
C LEU A 189 25.84 11.69 -26.02
N ILE A 190 27.08 12.09 -26.00
CA ILE A 190 27.99 12.10 -27.12
C ILE A 190 29.06 11.05 -26.91
N VAL A 191 29.28 10.21 -27.91
CA VAL A 191 30.37 9.24 -27.94
C VAL A 191 31.37 9.71 -29.01
N SER A 192 32.60 10.01 -28.56
CA SER A 192 33.72 10.40 -29.44
C SER A 192 34.65 9.20 -29.58
N TYR A 193 35.04 8.91 -30.81
CA TYR A 193 35.98 7.84 -31.12
C TYR A 193 37.32 8.49 -31.51
N GLU A 194 38.36 8.21 -30.78
CA GLU A 194 39.69 8.83 -30.94
C GLU A 194 40.71 7.76 -31.27
N SER A 195 41.60 8.11 -32.24
CA SER A 195 42.83 7.34 -32.53
C SER A 195 44.06 8.12 -32.11
N SER A 196 45.25 7.56 -32.33
CA SER A 196 46.52 8.27 -32.13
C SER A 196 46.70 9.53 -32.99
N GLN A 197 45.87 9.70 -34.04
CA GLN A 197 45.88 10.83 -34.94
C GLN A 197 44.83 11.91 -34.62
N GLY A 198 43.96 11.64 -33.67
CA GLY A 198 42.89 12.56 -33.25
C GLY A 198 41.51 11.94 -33.25
N VAL A 199 40.47 12.78 -33.13
CA VAL A 199 39.06 12.38 -33.16
C VAL A 199 38.67 11.97 -34.55
N GLU A 200 38.29 10.71 -34.76
CA GLU A 200 37.86 10.19 -36.07
C GLU A 200 36.35 10.34 -36.30
N ASN A 201 35.56 10.16 -35.26
CA ASN A 201 34.10 10.20 -35.36
C ASN A 201 33.45 10.62 -34.04
N THR A 202 32.32 11.29 -34.14
CA THR A 202 31.50 11.67 -32.98
C THR A 202 30.05 11.34 -33.27
N GLN A 203 29.40 10.62 -32.33
CA GLN A 203 28.00 10.21 -32.44
C GLN A 203 27.19 10.83 -31.32
N LYS A 204 26.08 11.48 -31.65
CA LYS A 204 25.08 11.94 -30.70
C LYS A 204 24.06 10.84 -30.51
N LEU A 205 23.84 10.43 -29.29
CA LEU A 205 22.92 9.35 -28.95
C LEU A 205 21.97 9.80 -27.86
N LEU A 206 20.74 9.32 -27.92
CA LEU A 206 19.77 9.42 -26.84
C LEU A 206 19.71 8.07 -26.13
N ALA A 207 20.11 8.04 -24.87
CA ALA A 207 20.05 6.85 -24.04
C ALA A 207 18.71 6.81 -23.30
N THR A 208 17.97 5.72 -23.47
CA THR A 208 16.80 5.38 -22.68
C THR A 208 17.12 4.15 -21.85
N VAL A 209 17.09 4.29 -20.53
CA VAL A 209 17.51 3.26 -19.57
C VAL A 209 16.35 2.89 -18.66
N LEU A 210 16.02 1.62 -18.59
CA LEU A 210 15.06 1.07 -17.64
C LEU A 210 15.81 0.51 -16.44
N VAL A 211 15.57 1.08 -15.27
CA VAL A 211 16.19 0.71 -14.00
C VAL A 211 15.14 0.15 -13.07
N CYS A 212 15.42 -0.95 -12.40
CA CYS A 212 14.55 -1.48 -11.37
C CYS A 212 15.26 -1.65 -10.02
N ARG A 213 14.44 -1.68 -8.98
CA ARG A 213 14.87 -2.00 -7.63
C ARG A 213 15.33 -3.46 -7.56
N ALA A 214 16.51 -3.70 -7.02
CA ALA A 214 17.07 -5.02 -6.80
C ALA A 214 17.37 -5.23 -5.31
N SER A 215 17.54 -6.48 -4.91
CA SER A 215 17.99 -6.79 -3.55
C SER A 215 19.40 -6.29 -3.32
N THR A 216 19.66 -5.70 -2.15
CA THR A 216 21.01 -5.27 -1.74
C THR A 216 21.99 -6.44 -1.61
N ALA A 217 21.49 -7.68 -1.52
CA ALA A 217 22.30 -8.89 -1.57
C ALA A 217 22.91 -9.14 -2.96
N LYS A 218 22.24 -8.68 -4.05
CA LYS A 218 22.74 -8.81 -5.43
C LYS A 218 23.55 -7.60 -5.87
N THR A 219 23.08 -6.41 -5.55
CA THR A 219 23.72 -5.15 -5.96
C THR A 219 23.85 -4.22 -4.76
N PRO A 220 25.05 -3.73 -4.43
CA PRO A 220 25.28 -2.91 -3.23
C PRO A 220 24.41 -1.65 -3.19
N ARG A 221 24.13 -1.06 -4.36
CA ARG A 221 23.25 0.13 -4.47
C ARG A 221 21.77 -0.18 -4.52
N GLY A 222 21.41 -1.48 -4.58
CA GLY A 222 20.02 -1.94 -4.56
C GLY A 222 19.22 -1.56 -5.80
N VAL A 223 19.85 -1.27 -6.92
CA VAL A 223 19.25 -0.99 -8.22
C VAL A 223 20.03 -1.71 -9.33
N VAL A 224 19.34 -2.06 -10.41
CA VAL A 224 19.91 -2.79 -11.54
C VAL A 224 19.29 -2.28 -12.84
N ILE A 225 20.07 -2.25 -13.91
CA ILE A 225 19.61 -1.88 -15.25
C ILE A 225 18.95 -3.11 -15.88
N GLN A 226 17.69 -2.97 -16.29
CA GLN A 226 16.92 -4.00 -16.99
C GLN A 226 16.96 -3.88 -18.50
N GLN A 227 17.13 -2.66 -19.01
CA GLN A 227 17.18 -2.43 -20.44
C GLN A 227 17.93 -1.13 -20.74
N VAL A 228 18.71 -1.15 -21.81
CA VAL A 228 19.34 0.04 -22.40
C VAL A 228 18.99 0.10 -23.87
N VAL A 229 18.48 1.22 -24.29
CA VAL A 229 18.19 1.50 -25.72
C VAL A 229 18.94 2.77 -26.09
N LEU A 230 19.84 2.66 -27.05
CA LEU A 230 20.58 3.78 -27.59
C LEU A 230 20.02 4.10 -28.99
N LYS A 231 19.55 5.31 -29.18
CA LYS A 231 19.04 5.79 -30.45
C LYS A 231 19.92 6.95 -30.91
N ARG A 232 20.12 7.08 -32.22
CA ARG A 232 20.79 8.25 -32.74
C ARG A 232 19.92 9.48 -32.51
N ASP A 233 20.53 10.51 -31.90
CA ASP A 233 19.86 11.80 -31.69
C ASP A 233 19.88 12.54 -33.03
N ALA A 234 18.70 12.96 -33.50
CA ALA A 234 18.52 13.56 -34.83
C ALA A 234 18.97 15.02 -34.89
#